data_1f6b2e9982eeae8d13b8f88bbeb7f228
#
_entry.id   1f6b2e9982eeae8d13b8f88bbeb7f228
#
_cell.length_a   1.000
_cell.length_b   1.000
_cell.length_c   1.000
_cell.angle_alpha   90.00
_cell.angle_beta   90.00
_cell.angle_gamma   90.00
#
_symmetry.space_group_name_H-M   'P 1'
#
loop_
_entity.id
_entity.type
_entity.pdbx_description
1 polymer ?
#
loop_
_entity_poly.entity_id
_entity_poly.type
_entity_poly.pdbx_seq_one_letter_code
_entity_poly.pdbx_strand_id
1 'polypeptide(L)'
;MDLDLVEVAPGANPPVCRIMNFTKYKYEAQQRDKESRKKATNITVKEMKYRPKIGGGDFDTKTRKVAQFLSEGHKVKITIMFRGREMQHPELGRRILDRVAEEVADVGRVEVMPKQDGRNMTMVLGPDKKAQALASAQARKDAEAADAAASSNGNPEPPAAG
;
A
#
# COMPACT_ATOMS: atom_id res chain seq x y z
N MET A 1 28.83 24.84 32.06
CA MET A 1 27.67 24.09 31.47
C MET A 1 26.86 25.11 30.69
N ASP A 2 26.93 25.05 29.37
CA ASP A 2 26.19 25.98 28.50
C ASP A 2 24.74 25.50 28.41
N LEU A 3 23.87 26.15 29.16
CA LEU A 3 22.42 25.95 29.14
C LEU A 3 21.77 27.20 28.58
N ASP A 4 20.89 27.01 27.61
CA ASP A 4 20.17 28.06 26.95
C ASP A 4 18.71 28.08 27.43
N LEU A 5 18.11 29.28 27.48
CA LEU A 5 16.69 29.43 27.70
C LEU A 5 15.96 29.27 26.34
N VAL A 6 15.23 28.19 26.19
CA VAL A 6 14.55 27.86 24.95
C VAL A 6 13.05 27.98 25.12
N GLU A 7 12.41 28.71 24.22
CA GLU A 7 10.95 28.84 24.16
C GLU A 7 10.36 27.57 23.50
N VAL A 8 9.63 26.77 24.25
CA VAL A 8 9.07 25.48 23.80
C VAL A 8 7.67 25.63 23.23
N ALA A 9 6.90 26.57 23.73
CA ALA A 9 5.54 26.83 23.29
C ALA A 9 5.27 28.32 23.15
N PRO A 10 5.61 28.95 22.00
CA PRO A 10 5.42 30.37 21.78
C PRO A 10 3.94 30.80 21.71
N GLY A 11 3.04 29.89 21.34
CA GLY A 11 1.61 30.18 21.24
C GLY A 11 0.84 30.06 22.55
N ALA A 12 1.47 29.65 23.66
CA ALA A 12 0.85 29.59 24.96
C ALA A 12 0.81 30.99 25.63
N ASN A 13 -0.21 31.26 26.41
CA ASN A 13 -0.30 32.51 27.16
C ASN A 13 -0.40 32.19 28.66
N PRO A 14 0.67 32.39 29.45
CA PRO A 14 2.00 32.93 29.11
C PRO A 14 2.86 31.94 28.31
N PRO A 15 3.87 32.42 27.52
CA PRO A 15 4.77 31.57 26.77
C PRO A 15 5.61 30.70 27.70
N VAL A 16 5.79 29.42 27.30
CA VAL A 16 6.53 28.46 28.12
C VAL A 16 7.96 28.36 27.63
N CYS A 17 8.90 28.70 28.55
CA CYS A 17 10.35 28.57 28.32
C CYS A 17 10.94 27.44 29.17
N ARG A 18 11.97 26.76 28.65
CA ARG A 18 12.69 25.71 29.36
C ARG A 18 14.19 25.91 29.24
N ILE A 19 14.89 25.74 30.35
CA ILE A 19 16.35 25.80 30.39
C ILE A 19 16.89 24.42 29.94
N MET A 20 17.61 24.38 28.81
CA MET A 20 18.17 23.14 28.26
C MET A 20 19.33 23.43 27.31
N ASN A 21 20.09 22.41 26.96
CA ASN A 21 21.09 22.53 25.89
C ASN A 21 20.39 22.56 24.51
N PHE A 22 20.40 23.71 23.86
CA PHE A 22 19.72 23.96 22.59
C PHE A 22 20.25 23.07 21.46
N THR A 23 21.56 22.84 21.43
CA THR A 23 22.20 22.00 20.40
C THR A 23 21.70 20.55 20.45
N LYS A 24 21.61 20.01 21.68
CA LYS A 24 21.06 18.66 21.90
C LYS A 24 19.59 18.59 21.55
N TYR A 25 18.79 19.56 21.97
CA TYR A 25 17.37 19.63 21.64
C TYR A 25 17.11 19.67 20.12
N LYS A 26 17.86 20.55 19.42
CA LYS A 26 17.79 20.67 17.96
C LYS A 26 18.14 19.36 17.25
N TYR A 27 19.18 18.67 17.72
CA TYR A 27 19.57 17.38 17.18
C TYR A 27 18.48 16.31 17.39
N GLU A 28 17.94 16.21 18.60
CA GLU A 28 16.87 15.26 18.91
C GLU A 28 15.59 15.56 18.10
N ALA A 29 15.23 16.83 17.95
CA ALA A 29 14.09 17.24 17.11
C ALA A 29 14.30 16.83 15.65
N GLN A 30 15.50 17.07 15.09
CA GLN A 30 15.82 16.62 13.73
C GLN A 30 15.80 15.10 13.58
N GLN A 31 16.22 14.36 14.58
CA GLN A 31 16.15 12.90 14.56
C GLN A 31 14.70 12.40 14.56
N ARG A 32 13.86 12.97 15.42
CA ARG A 32 12.40 12.67 15.44
C ARG A 32 11.74 12.97 14.09
N ASP A 33 12.07 14.12 13.48
CA ASP A 33 11.55 14.47 12.17
C ASP A 33 12.02 13.50 11.07
N LYS A 34 13.29 13.09 11.09
CA LYS A 34 13.82 12.10 10.17
C LYS A 34 13.12 10.74 10.34
N GLU A 35 12.91 10.30 11.58
CA GLU A 35 12.20 9.05 11.88
C GLU A 35 10.72 9.13 11.49
N SER A 36 10.07 10.27 11.77
CA SER A 36 8.69 10.52 11.37
C SER A 36 8.54 10.46 9.85
N ARG A 37 9.46 11.11 9.10
CA ARG A 37 9.48 11.06 7.63
C ARG A 37 9.75 9.66 7.09
N LYS A 38 10.62 8.87 7.73
CA LYS A 38 10.87 7.47 7.33
C LYS A 38 9.65 6.57 7.58
N LYS A 39 8.90 6.82 8.65
CA LYS A 39 7.68 6.08 9.01
C LYS A 39 6.44 6.58 8.27
N ALA A 40 6.48 7.80 7.71
CA ALA A 40 5.39 8.35 6.92
C ALA A 40 5.26 7.57 5.61
N THR A 41 4.20 6.78 5.49
CA THR A 41 3.85 6.11 4.23
C THR A 41 3.32 7.15 3.25
N ASN A 42 4.11 7.47 2.23
CA ASN A 42 3.65 8.36 1.16
C ASN A 42 2.63 7.61 0.30
N ILE A 43 1.35 7.87 0.56
CA ILE A 43 0.24 7.34 -0.23
C ILE A 43 0.24 8.07 -1.58
N THR A 44 0.68 7.38 -2.62
CA THR A 44 0.62 7.89 -3.99
C THR A 44 -0.52 7.24 -4.75
N VAL A 45 -1.10 7.98 -5.71
CA VAL A 45 -2.12 7.44 -6.62
C VAL A 45 -1.41 6.88 -7.85
N LYS A 46 -1.48 5.56 -8.03
CA LYS A 46 -0.97 4.86 -9.22
C LYS A 46 -2.08 4.74 -10.25
N GLU A 47 -1.79 4.98 -11.52
CA GLU A 47 -2.76 4.80 -12.60
C GLU A 47 -2.49 3.51 -13.37
N MET A 48 -3.57 2.72 -13.59
CA MET A 48 -3.53 1.53 -14.42
C MET A 48 -4.56 1.64 -15.53
N LYS A 49 -4.12 1.47 -16.78
CA LYS A 49 -4.97 1.61 -17.98
C LYS A 49 -5.37 0.25 -18.52
N TYR A 50 -6.67 0.08 -18.70
CA TYR A 50 -7.28 -1.10 -19.32
C TYR A 50 -7.97 -0.73 -20.62
N ARG A 51 -8.30 -1.75 -21.41
CA ARG A 51 -9.11 -1.63 -22.63
C ARG A 51 -10.29 -2.59 -22.58
N PRO A 52 -11.45 -2.28 -23.20
CA PRO A 52 -12.63 -3.15 -23.20
C PRO A 52 -12.39 -4.55 -23.79
N LYS A 53 -11.43 -4.66 -24.72
CA LYS A 53 -11.02 -5.94 -25.34
C LYS A 53 -9.65 -6.39 -24.87
N ILE A 54 -9.46 -6.46 -23.54
CA ILE A 54 -8.22 -6.96 -22.97
C ILE A 54 -8.18 -8.48 -23.03
N GLY A 55 -7.02 -9.06 -23.39
CA GLY A 55 -6.80 -10.51 -23.30
C GLY A 55 -6.68 -10.96 -21.84
N GLY A 56 -7.04 -12.23 -21.55
CA GLY A 56 -7.03 -12.76 -20.18
C GLY A 56 -5.66 -12.64 -19.51
N GLY A 57 -4.58 -13.02 -20.17
CA GLY A 57 -3.23 -12.94 -19.60
C GLY A 57 -2.75 -11.51 -19.31
N ASP A 58 -3.12 -10.51 -20.14
CA ASP A 58 -2.81 -9.11 -19.86
C ASP A 58 -3.68 -8.56 -18.72
N PHE A 59 -4.94 -9.00 -18.64
CA PHE A 59 -5.83 -8.69 -17.52
C PHE A 59 -5.25 -9.18 -16.20
N ASP A 60 -4.88 -10.47 -16.11
CA ASP A 60 -4.35 -11.08 -14.89
C ASP A 60 -3.03 -10.43 -14.45
N THR A 61 -2.15 -10.12 -15.41
CA THR A 61 -0.88 -9.44 -15.14
C THR A 61 -1.09 -8.05 -14.57
N LYS A 62 -2.04 -7.29 -15.12
CA LYS A 62 -2.36 -5.94 -14.64
C LYS A 62 -3.08 -5.97 -13.29
N THR A 63 -3.99 -6.91 -13.09
CA THR A 63 -4.71 -7.04 -11.83
C THR A 63 -3.78 -7.45 -10.69
N ARG A 64 -2.80 -8.33 -10.97
CA ARG A 64 -1.74 -8.67 -10.00
C ARG A 64 -0.92 -7.44 -9.60
N LYS A 65 -0.56 -6.56 -10.56
CA LYS A 65 0.13 -5.29 -10.23
C LYS A 65 -0.76 -4.33 -9.43
N VAL A 66 -2.06 -4.27 -9.71
CA VAL A 66 -3.01 -3.48 -8.91
C VAL A 66 -3.05 -4.00 -7.48
N ALA A 67 -3.16 -5.31 -7.27
CA ALA A 67 -3.13 -5.93 -5.95
C ALA A 67 -1.83 -5.63 -5.21
N GLN A 68 -0.67 -5.67 -5.90
CA GLN A 68 0.61 -5.30 -5.33
C GLN A 68 0.63 -3.83 -4.86
N PHE A 69 0.18 -2.88 -5.67
CA PHE A 69 0.15 -1.46 -5.28
C PHE A 69 -0.80 -1.20 -4.11
N LEU A 70 -1.93 -1.90 -4.05
CA LEU A 70 -2.85 -1.82 -2.91
C LEU A 70 -2.22 -2.40 -1.64
N SER A 71 -1.48 -3.52 -1.74
CA SER A 71 -0.76 -4.10 -0.60
C SER A 71 0.37 -3.21 -0.08
N GLU A 72 1.02 -2.45 -0.96
CA GLU A 72 2.01 -1.41 -0.60
C GLU A 72 1.38 -0.16 0.07
N GLY A 73 0.04 -0.08 0.11
CA GLY A 73 -0.70 1.04 0.70
C GLY A 73 -0.97 2.19 -0.25
N HIS A 74 -0.76 2.01 -1.54
CA HIS A 74 -1.04 3.03 -2.55
C HIS A 74 -2.50 2.97 -3.01
N LYS A 75 -3.04 4.12 -3.43
CA LYS A 75 -4.31 4.17 -4.14
C LYS A 75 -4.11 3.87 -5.62
N VAL A 76 -5.05 3.16 -6.23
CA VAL A 76 -4.98 2.82 -7.64
C VAL A 76 -6.18 3.39 -8.39
N LYS A 77 -5.91 4.27 -9.36
CA LYS A 77 -6.89 4.76 -10.31
C LYS A 77 -6.89 3.85 -11.54
N ILE A 78 -7.98 3.17 -11.75
CA ILE A 78 -8.17 2.33 -12.94
C ILE A 78 -8.89 3.16 -13.99
N THR A 79 -8.32 3.23 -15.19
CA THR A 79 -8.87 3.97 -16.32
C THR A 79 -9.09 3.02 -17.48
N ILE A 80 -10.33 2.89 -17.95
CA ILE A 80 -10.68 2.17 -19.16
C ILE A 80 -10.81 3.18 -20.30
N MET A 81 -10.09 2.96 -21.39
CA MET A 81 -10.11 3.82 -22.56
C MET A 81 -10.92 3.17 -23.68
N PHE A 82 -12.06 3.76 -24.02
CA PHE A 82 -12.91 3.33 -25.14
C PHE A 82 -12.44 3.92 -26.46
N ARG A 83 -12.53 3.14 -27.53
CA ARG A 83 -12.22 3.59 -28.90
C ARG A 83 -13.46 3.50 -29.79
N GLY A 84 -13.75 4.58 -30.52
CA GLY A 84 -14.76 4.62 -31.56
C GLY A 84 -16.08 4.01 -31.14
N ARG A 85 -16.48 2.89 -31.74
CA ARG A 85 -17.74 2.20 -31.49
C ARG A 85 -17.88 1.59 -30.09
N GLU A 86 -16.78 1.40 -29.38
CA GLU A 86 -16.79 0.85 -28.01
C GLU A 86 -17.46 1.79 -27.00
N MET A 87 -17.54 3.08 -27.32
CA MET A 87 -18.25 4.08 -26.50
C MET A 87 -19.76 3.84 -26.42
N GLN A 88 -20.33 3.11 -27.38
CA GLN A 88 -21.75 2.73 -27.36
C GLN A 88 -22.04 1.59 -26.37
N HIS A 89 -20.99 0.91 -25.89
CA HIS A 89 -21.08 -0.23 -24.99
C HIS A 89 -20.28 0.00 -23.69
N PRO A 90 -20.66 0.98 -22.85
CA PRO A 90 -19.96 1.26 -21.59
C PRO A 90 -20.07 0.09 -20.60
N GLU A 91 -21.05 -0.78 -20.77
CA GLU A 91 -21.26 -1.99 -19.97
C GLU A 91 -20.05 -2.94 -20.00
N LEU A 92 -19.34 -3.03 -21.13
CA LEU A 92 -18.13 -3.86 -21.24
C LEU A 92 -17.02 -3.34 -20.34
N GLY A 93 -16.86 -2.03 -20.25
CA GLY A 93 -15.93 -1.40 -19.33
C GLY A 93 -16.30 -1.65 -17.87
N ARG A 94 -17.58 -1.47 -17.55
CA ARG A 94 -18.08 -1.71 -16.20
C ARG A 94 -17.83 -3.13 -15.73
N ARG A 95 -18.15 -4.14 -16.56
CA ARG A 95 -17.88 -5.55 -16.25
C ARG A 95 -16.39 -5.82 -15.93
N ILE A 96 -15.47 -5.17 -16.63
CA ILE A 96 -14.04 -5.32 -16.37
C ILE A 96 -13.68 -4.68 -15.03
N LEU A 97 -14.22 -3.50 -14.72
CA LEU A 97 -13.97 -2.83 -13.45
C LEU A 97 -14.55 -3.62 -12.27
N ASP A 98 -15.75 -4.16 -12.42
CA ASP A 98 -16.39 -4.99 -11.41
C ASP A 98 -15.58 -6.26 -11.17
N ARG A 99 -15.12 -6.93 -12.24
CA ARG A 99 -14.23 -8.10 -12.13
C ARG A 99 -12.89 -7.77 -11.45
N VAL A 100 -12.26 -6.62 -11.76
CA VAL A 100 -11.03 -6.20 -11.06
C VAL A 100 -11.34 -5.94 -9.59
N ALA A 101 -12.47 -5.31 -9.26
CA ALA A 101 -12.86 -5.04 -7.88
C ALA A 101 -13.07 -6.35 -7.08
N GLU A 102 -13.66 -7.37 -7.71
CA GLU A 102 -13.83 -8.71 -7.11
C GLU A 102 -12.49 -9.39 -6.85
N GLU A 103 -11.57 -9.36 -7.82
CA GLU A 103 -10.25 -10.00 -7.68
C GLU A 103 -9.32 -9.31 -6.66
N VAL A 104 -9.52 -8.02 -6.39
CA VAL A 104 -8.71 -7.28 -5.40
C VAL A 104 -9.47 -7.01 -4.09
N ALA A 105 -10.64 -7.59 -3.89
CA ALA A 105 -11.46 -7.41 -2.69
C ALA A 105 -10.72 -7.78 -1.39
N ASP A 106 -9.78 -8.73 -1.47
CA ASP A 106 -8.96 -9.17 -0.34
C ASP A 106 -7.93 -8.13 0.15
N VAL A 107 -7.49 -7.21 -0.74
CA VAL A 107 -6.41 -6.26 -0.44
C VAL A 107 -6.83 -4.80 -0.56
N GLY A 108 -7.98 -4.54 -1.16
CA GLY A 108 -8.47 -3.19 -1.42
C GLY A 108 -9.98 -3.08 -1.45
N ARG A 109 -10.45 -1.84 -1.39
CA ARG A 109 -11.87 -1.50 -1.49
C ARG A 109 -12.11 -0.44 -2.54
N VAL A 110 -13.29 -0.41 -3.11
CA VAL A 110 -13.72 0.63 -4.04
C VAL A 110 -13.98 1.93 -3.24
N GLU A 111 -13.18 2.97 -3.47
CA GLU A 111 -13.42 4.31 -2.91
C GLU A 111 -14.33 5.14 -3.81
N VAL A 112 -14.13 5.06 -5.13
CA VAL A 112 -14.95 5.76 -6.11
C VAL A 112 -15.48 4.74 -7.10
N MET A 113 -16.81 4.66 -7.20
CA MET A 113 -17.51 3.78 -8.14
C MET A 113 -17.16 4.12 -9.59
N PRO A 114 -17.31 3.14 -10.51
CA PRO A 114 -17.08 3.37 -11.94
C PRO A 114 -17.88 4.55 -12.46
N LYS A 115 -17.19 5.58 -12.94
CA LYS A 115 -17.80 6.76 -13.55
C LYS A 115 -17.24 6.95 -14.96
N GLN A 116 -18.14 7.16 -15.91
CA GLN A 116 -17.77 7.48 -17.27
C GLN A 116 -17.46 8.98 -17.39
N ASP A 117 -16.34 9.30 -17.97
CA ASP A 117 -15.89 10.65 -18.27
C ASP A 117 -15.43 10.71 -19.74
N GLY A 118 -16.33 11.15 -20.60
CA GLY A 118 -16.12 11.16 -22.04
C GLY A 118 -15.75 9.79 -22.61
N ARG A 119 -14.54 9.68 -23.14
CA ARG A 119 -14.02 8.42 -23.72
C ARG A 119 -13.40 7.47 -22.72
N ASN A 120 -13.38 7.84 -21.45
CA ASN A 120 -12.76 7.05 -20.40
C ASN A 120 -13.80 6.68 -19.35
N MET A 121 -13.60 5.52 -18.73
CA MET A 121 -14.31 5.16 -17.50
C MET A 121 -13.28 5.00 -16.41
N THR A 122 -13.49 5.64 -15.27
CA THR A 122 -12.53 5.65 -14.16
C THR A 122 -13.15 5.08 -12.90
N MET A 123 -12.35 4.32 -12.16
CA MET A 123 -12.66 3.81 -10.82
C MET A 123 -11.44 4.01 -9.94
N VAL A 124 -11.64 4.34 -8.67
CA VAL A 124 -10.54 4.47 -7.71
C VAL A 124 -10.67 3.39 -6.64
N LEU A 125 -9.59 2.65 -6.48
CA LEU A 125 -9.43 1.66 -5.43
C LEU A 125 -8.50 2.22 -4.35
N GLY A 126 -8.89 2.04 -3.10
CA GLY A 126 -8.07 2.35 -1.94
C GLY A 126 -7.62 1.09 -1.20
N PRO A 127 -6.48 1.13 -0.51
CA PRO A 127 -6.02 0.01 0.30
C PRO A 127 -6.96 -0.21 1.49
N ASP A 128 -7.35 -1.43 1.75
CA ASP A 128 -8.08 -1.77 2.97
C ASP A 128 -7.10 -2.17 4.06
N LYS A 129 -6.93 -1.31 5.07
CA LYS A 129 -6.03 -1.53 6.19
C LYS A 129 -6.38 -2.77 7.02
N LYS A 130 -7.67 -3.14 7.08
CA LYS A 130 -8.10 -4.35 7.79
C LYS A 130 -7.73 -5.60 7.01
N ALA A 131 -8.01 -5.63 5.71
CA ALA A 131 -7.63 -6.72 4.84
C ALA A 131 -6.11 -6.86 4.76
N GLN A 132 -5.38 -5.74 4.68
CA GLN A 132 -3.92 -5.71 4.71
C GLN A 132 -3.32 -6.28 6.01
N ALA A 133 -3.91 -5.95 7.16
CA ALA A 133 -3.48 -6.49 8.44
C ALA A 133 -3.74 -8.00 8.54
N LEU A 134 -4.87 -8.48 8.02
CA LEU A 134 -5.19 -9.90 7.96
C LEU A 134 -4.28 -10.66 6.99
N ALA A 135 -4.06 -10.12 5.79
CA ALA A 135 -3.18 -10.71 4.78
C ALA A 135 -1.72 -10.77 5.28
N SER A 136 -1.23 -9.72 5.93
CA SER A 136 0.11 -9.70 6.51
C SER A 136 0.26 -10.66 7.69
N ALA A 137 -0.79 -10.85 8.49
CA ALA A 137 -0.81 -11.83 9.59
C ALA A 137 -0.84 -13.27 9.06
N GLN A 138 -1.58 -13.50 7.98
CA GLN A 138 -1.63 -14.81 7.30
C GLN A 138 -0.28 -15.15 6.68
N ALA A 139 0.31 -14.22 5.92
CA ALA A 139 1.62 -14.42 5.30
C ALA A 139 2.74 -14.69 6.32
N ARG A 140 2.67 -14.08 7.51
CA ARG A 140 3.61 -14.38 8.61
C ARG A 140 3.43 -15.78 9.16
N LYS A 141 2.18 -16.25 9.33
CA LYS A 141 1.89 -17.62 9.77
C LYS A 141 2.33 -18.65 8.75
N ASP A 142 2.11 -18.38 7.46
CA ASP A 142 2.52 -19.28 6.39
C ASP A 142 4.06 -19.34 6.25
N ALA A 143 4.76 -18.22 6.46
CA ALA A 143 6.22 -18.19 6.50
C ALA A 143 6.79 -18.94 7.72
N GLU A 144 6.18 -18.79 8.89
CA GLU A 144 6.59 -19.48 10.11
C GLU A 144 6.32 -20.99 10.02
N ALA A 145 5.21 -21.38 9.39
CA ALA A 145 4.90 -22.80 9.13
C ALA A 145 5.88 -23.42 8.12
N ALA A 146 6.30 -22.67 7.10
CA ALA A 146 7.29 -23.13 6.11
C ALA A 146 8.69 -23.30 6.74
N ASP A 147 9.09 -22.41 7.64
CA ASP A 147 10.38 -22.47 8.33
C ASP A 147 10.42 -23.63 9.35
N ALA A 148 9.30 -23.88 10.05
CA ALA A 148 9.13 -25.03 10.91
C ALA A 148 9.19 -26.37 10.15
N ALA A 149 8.62 -26.43 8.95
CA ALA A 149 8.66 -27.62 8.10
C ALA A 149 10.07 -27.88 7.52
N ALA A 150 10.83 -26.81 7.21
CA ALA A 150 12.21 -26.92 6.72
C ALA A 150 13.18 -27.39 7.83
N SER A 151 12.95 -27.01 9.08
CA SER A 151 13.82 -27.41 10.20
C SER A 151 13.59 -28.85 10.65
N SER A 152 12.44 -29.47 10.33
CA SER A 152 12.14 -30.88 10.71
C SER A 152 12.72 -31.93 9.73
N ASN A 153 13.26 -31.52 8.58
CA ASN A 153 13.72 -32.44 7.51
C ASN A 153 15.24 -32.54 7.39
N GLY A 154 15.99 -32.14 8.39
CA GLY A 154 17.45 -32.15 8.41
C GLY A 154 18.03 -33.10 9.45
N ASN A 155 18.02 -34.40 9.24
CA ASN A 155 19.15 -35.29 9.45
C ASN A 155 18.82 -36.77 9.19
N PRO A 156 19.27 -37.40 8.10
CA PRO A 156 19.56 -38.82 8.12
C PRO A 156 21.02 -39.02 8.52
N GLU A 157 21.22 -39.55 9.73
CA GLU A 157 22.47 -40.10 10.22
C GLU A 157 23.01 -41.13 9.23
N PRO A 158 24.32 -41.11 8.80
CA PRO A 158 24.87 -42.13 7.98
C PRO A 158 25.10 -43.41 8.79
N PRO A 159 24.80 -44.62 8.23
CA PRO A 159 25.01 -45.86 8.94
C PRO A 159 26.50 -46.15 9.15
N ALA A 160 26.88 -46.44 10.39
CA ALA A 160 28.21 -46.93 10.73
C ALA A 160 28.52 -48.24 10.01
N ALA A 161 29.62 -48.22 9.22
CA ALA A 161 30.22 -49.40 8.64
C ALA A 161 30.92 -50.16 9.76
N GLY A 162 30.49 -51.42 9.96
CA GLY A 162 31.23 -52.46 10.66
C GLY A 162 32.13 -53.24 9.70
#